data_75213fa1dff48329b5eca7ea33a9e3dc
#
_entry.id   75213fa1dff48329b5eca7ea33a9e3dc
#
_cell.length_a   1.000
_cell.length_b   1.000
_cell.length_c   1.000
_cell.angle_alpha   90.00
_cell.angle_beta   90.00
_cell.angle_gamma   90.00
#
_symmetry.space_group_name_H-M   'P 1'
#
loop_
_entity.id
_entity.type
_entity.pdbx_description
1 polymer ?
#
loop_
_entity_poly.entity_id
_entity_poly.type
_entity_poly.pdbx_seq_one_letter_code
_entity_poly.pdbx_strand_id
1 'polypeptide(L)'
;IKRQFRGEKVDAYKVIGEMVKSFCLLNKTDLPSDGGVGEGTKFGEPDFVVCTGDISNRMHDGVWQACTSWRQFEKDWIETLGCPIYLVPGNHDISNAIGYPMKLKPAKDETSAIEIYNHNMPEFGSQKISSFDYTANKVHYTFIKDNLRFAFVGIWPDGFMRCWLDSIFKDDPATSTILFAHDPVEADAKHFTNPNFPYDINSKDKFENLLSDTCSVNAIDMRPVGNWNRLESFFKSHPQIKAYFHGDCNYNEFYDWKGTEGSISLPVFRVDSPMKGELSADDESLLSYQVVCIDTESR
;
A
#
# COMPACT_ATOMS: atom_id res chain seq x y z
N ILE A 1 -0.66 18.25 -8.17
CA ILE A 1 -0.37 17.63 -9.48
C ILE A 1 -1.49 18.00 -10.43
N LYS A 2 -1.15 18.25 -11.68
CA LYS A 2 -2.13 18.45 -12.76
C LYS A 2 -1.96 17.32 -13.76
N ARG A 3 -3.04 16.66 -14.08
CA ARG A 3 -3.13 15.69 -15.17
C ARG A 3 -3.95 16.27 -16.31
N GLN A 4 -3.72 15.78 -17.48
CA GLN A 4 -4.53 16.12 -18.64
C GLN A 4 -5.57 15.03 -18.82
N PHE A 5 -6.83 15.37 -18.50
CA PHE A 5 -7.98 14.50 -18.76
C PHE A 5 -8.77 15.06 -19.94
N ARG A 6 -9.08 14.24 -20.91
CA ARG A 6 -9.87 14.62 -22.10
C ARG A 6 -9.41 15.96 -22.74
N GLY A 7 -8.09 16.20 -22.77
CA GLY A 7 -7.51 17.42 -23.31
C GLY A 7 -7.42 18.61 -22.34
N GLU A 8 -7.99 18.52 -21.15
CA GLU A 8 -7.97 19.59 -20.14
C GLU A 8 -7.02 19.27 -18.99
N LYS A 9 -6.39 20.31 -18.44
CA LYS A 9 -5.55 20.18 -17.23
C LYS A 9 -6.44 20.24 -15.99
N VAL A 10 -6.56 19.12 -15.29
CA VAL A 10 -7.34 18.99 -14.06
C VAL A 10 -6.41 18.86 -12.84
N ASP A 11 -6.73 19.57 -11.76
CA ASP A 11 -6.00 19.47 -10.51
C ASP A 11 -6.38 18.20 -9.75
N ALA A 12 -5.40 17.54 -9.11
CA ALA A 12 -5.58 16.30 -8.37
C ALA A 12 -6.70 16.38 -7.32
N TYR A 13 -6.81 17.52 -6.61
CA TYR A 13 -7.84 17.67 -5.60
C TYR A 13 -9.28 17.59 -6.14
N LYS A 14 -9.51 17.96 -7.40
CA LYS A 14 -10.83 17.82 -8.03
C LYS A 14 -11.14 16.36 -8.31
N VAL A 15 -10.18 15.64 -8.86
CA VAL A 15 -10.29 14.21 -9.18
C VAL A 15 -10.52 13.40 -7.90
N ILE A 16 -9.71 13.62 -6.88
CA ILE A 16 -9.84 12.97 -5.58
C ILE A 16 -11.16 13.35 -4.91
N GLY A 17 -11.60 14.60 -4.99
CA GLY A 17 -12.88 15.03 -4.45
C GLY A 17 -14.08 14.30 -5.06
N GLU A 18 -14.07 13.99 -6.36
CA GLU A 18 -15.13 13.17 -6.98
C GLU A 18 -15.07 11.71 -6.49
N MET A 19 -13.88 11.17 -6.29
CA MET A 19 -13.70 9.83 -5.72
C MET A 19 -14.25 9.74 -4.30
N VAL A 20 -13.92 10.72 -3.45
CA VAL A 20 -14.47 10.81 -2.07
C VAL A 20 -15.99 10.88 -2.06
N LYS A 21 -16.57 11.69 -2.96
CA LYS A 21 -18.04 11.76 -3.11
C LYS A 21 -18.63 10.39 -3.47
N SER A 22 -17.97 9.64 -4.34
CA SER A 22 -18.40 8.28 -4.69
C SER A 22 -18.37 7.35 -3.48
N PHE A 23 -17.33 7.42 -2.66
CA PHE A 23 -17.28 6.67 -1.38
C PHE A 23 -18.45 7.03 -0.46
N CYS A 24 -18.78 8.30 -0.30
CA CYS A 24 -19.91 8.75 0.50
C CYS A 24 -21.29 8.29 -0.01
N LEU A 25 -21.35 7.76 -1.22
CA LEU A 25 -22.58 7.22 -1.81
C LEU A 25 -22.66 5.69 -1.75
N LEU A 26 -21.63 5.00 -1.25
CA LEU A 26 -21.61 3.54 -1.19
C LEU A 26 -22.79 2.96 -0.44
N ASN A 27 -23.20 3.58 0.66
CA ASN A 27 -24.36 3.15 1.46
C ASN A 27 -25.72 3.18 0.69
N LYS A 28 -25.74 3.87 -0.45
CA LYS A 28 -26.91 3.93 -1.36
C LYS A 28 -26.78 3.01 -2.54
N THR A 29 -25.64 2.37 -2.70
CA THR A 29 -25.29 1.52 -3.84
C THR A 29 -25.67 0.07 -3.54
N ASP A 30 -26.28 -0.60 -4.49
CA ASP A 30 -26.55 -2.03 -4.41
C ASP A 30 -25.30 -2.79 -4.84
N LEU A 31 -24.97 -3.87 -4.11
CA LEU A 31 -23.96 -4.82 -4.53
C LEU A 31 -24.40 -5.52 -5.82
N PRO A 32 -23.45 -5.84 -6.73
CA PRO A 32 -23.77 -6.52 -7.96
C PRO A 32 -24.36 -7.91 -7.71
N SER A 33 -25.17 -8.41 -8.64
CA SER A 33 -25.69 -9.78 -8.63
C SER A 33 -24.70 -10.69 -9.35
N ASP A 34 -23.57 -10.98 -8.72
CA ASP A 34 -22.43 -11.70 -9.30
C ASP A 34 -22.08 -13.01 -8.56
N GLY A 35 -22.92 -13.42 -7.60
CA GLY A 35 -22.67 -14.57 -6.74
C GLY A 35 -21.76 -14.26 -5.55
N GLY A 36 -21.36 -13.01 -5.36
CA GLY A 36 -20.54 -12.58 -4.23
C GLY A 36 -21.32 -12.42 -2.92
N VAL A 37 -20.59 -12.12 -1.86
CA VAL A 37 -21.16 -11.90 -0.53
C VAL A 37 -22.11 -10.71 -0.56
N GLY A 38 -23.35 -10.92 -0.10
CA GLY A 38 -24.38 -9.88 -0.03
C GLY A 38 -24.94 -9.43 -1.37
N GLU A 39 -24.79 -10.24 -2.46
CA GLU A 39 -25.26 -9.86 -3.79
C GLU A 39 -26.69 -9.28 -3.78
N GLY A 40 -26.91 -8.23 -4.57
CA GLY A 40 -28.20 -7.58 -4.73
C GLY A 40 -28.71 -6.81 -3.51
N THR A 41 -27.96 -6.79 -2.40
CA THR A 41 -28.31 -5.99 -1.22
C THR A 41 -27.60 -4.65 -1.21
N LYS A 42 -28.00 -3.73 -0.33
CA LYS A 42 -27.27 -2.49 -0.11
C LYS A 42 -25.89 -2.76 0.48
N PHE A 43 -24.88 -2.07 -0.02
CA PHE A 43 -23.52 -2.16 0.54
C PHE A 43 -23.50 -1.77 2.03
N GLY A 44 -24.29 -0.77 2.41
CA GLY A 44 -24.28 -0.23 3.77
C GLY A 44 -23.12 0.73 4.01
N GLU A 45 -22.75 0.90 5.28
CA GLU A 45 -21.57 1.70 5.64
C GLU A 45 -20.33 0.80 5.66
N PRO A 46 -19.19 1.25 5.15
CA PRO A 46 -17.96 0.48 5.25
C PRO A 46 -17.49 0.39 6.71
N ASP A 47 -17.02 -0.77 7.12
CA ASP A 47 -16.39 -0.94 8.43
C ASP A 47 -15.12 -0.13 8.58
N PHE A 48 -14.34 -0.04 7.50
CA PHE A 48 -13.13 0.77 7.39
C PHE A 48 -12.71 0.93 5.93
N VAL A 49 -11.80 1.85 5.69
CA VAL A 49 -11.14 2.06 4.40
C VAL A 49 -9.64 1.80 4.55
N VAL A 50 -9.01 1.27 3.52
CA VAL A 50 -7.56 1.10 3.45
C VAL A 50 -6.98 1.92 2.32
N CYS A 51 -5.95 2.70 2.63
CA CYS A 51 -5.09 3.33 1.63
C CYS A 51 -3.73 2.62 1.60
N THR A 52 -3.37 2.12 0.44
CA THR A 52 -2.14 1.33 0.25
C THR A 52 -0.90 2.18 -0.07
N GLY A 53 -0.89 3.45 0.34
CA GLY A 53 0.28 4.31 0.27
C GLY A 53 0.32 5.27 -0.91
N ASP A 54 1.47 5.94 -1.05
CA ASP A 54 1.72 6.98 -2.05
C ASP A 54 0.77 8.18 -1.92
N ILE A 55 0.46 8.59 -0.69
CA ILE A 55 -0.32 9.78 -0.38
C ILE A 55 0.40 11.02 -0.91
N SER A 56 1.72 11.08 -0.76
CA SER A 56 2.55 12.11 -1.36
C SER A 56 3.22 11.64 -2.64
N ASN A 57 3.56 12.57 -3.51
CA ASN A 57 4.50 12.29 -4.59
C ASN A 57 5.90 12.72 -4.15
N ARG A 58 6.94 12.16 -4.78
CA ARG A 58 8.33 12.56 -4.51
C ARG A 58 8.51 14.04 -4.75
N MET A 59 9.16 14.69 -3.79
CA MET A 59 9.46 16.11 -3.89
C MET A 59 10.63 16.38 -4.81
N HIS A 60 10.43 17.28 -5.74
CA HIS A 60 11.48 17.98 -6.49
C HIS A 60 10.96 19.34 -6.92
N ASP A 61 11.82 20.19 -7.45
CA ASP A 61 11.47 21.54 -7.84
C ASP A 61 10.20 21.58 -8.71
N GLY A 62 9.23 22.41 -8.30
CA GLY A 62 7.94 22.56 -8.96
C GLY A 62 6.89 21.50 -8.66
N VAL A 63 7.19 20.54 -7.79
CA VAL A 63 6.23 19.53 -7.31
C VAL A 63 5.73 19.91 -5.92
N TRP A 64 4.52 19.47 -5.61
CA TRP A 64 3.90 19.69 -4.30
C TRP A 64 4.68 18.98 -3.19
N GLN A 65 4.78 19.66 -2.05
CA GLN A 65 5.43 19.13 -0.86
C GLN A 65 4.59 18.03 -0.20
N ALA A 66 5.23 17.11 0.51
CA ALA A 66 4.57 16.03 1.24
C ALA A 66 3.57 16.58 2.27
N CYS A 67 3.94 17.67 2.98
CA CYS A 67 3.03 18.34 3.90
C CYS A 67 1.76 18.89 3.23
N THR A 68 1.81 19.30 1.98
CA THR A 68 0.64 19.77 1.25
C THR A 68 -0.24 18.59 0.83
N SER A 69 0.37 17.50 0.37
CA SER A 69 -0.36 16.27 0.00
C SER A 69 -1.06 15.66 1.21
N TRP A 70 -0.37 15.61 2.36
CA TRP A 70 -0.96 15.10 3.60
C TRP A 70 -2.17 15.92 4.04
N ARG A 71 -2.06 17.25 4.11
CA ARG A 71 -3.18 18.13 4.49
C ARG A 71 -4.39 17.94 3.58
N GLN A 72 -4.15 17.72 2.28
CA GLN A 72 -5.24 17.45 1.34
C GLN A 72 -5.87 16.10 1.64
N PHE A 73 -5.07 15.06 1.87
CA PHE A 73 -5.56 13.74 2.22
C PHE A 73 -6.36 13.74 3.53
N GLU A 74 -5.84 14.38 4.56
CA GLU A 74 -6.51 14.54 5.85
C GLU A 74 -7.88 15.17 5.68
N LYS A 75 -7.95 16.31 4.99
CA LYS A 75 -9.21 17.03 4.74
C LYS A 75 -10.18 16.23 3.87
N ASP A 76 -9.71 15.67 2.77
CA ASP A 76 -10.59 15.07 1.77
C ASP A 76 -11.07 13.67 2.20
N TRP A 77 -10.25 12.92 2.94
CA TRP A 77 -10.54 11.56 3.35
C TRP A 77 -10.81 11.41 4.84
N ILE A 78 -9.85 11.74 5.70
CA ILE A 78 -9.94 11.47 7.14
C ILE A 78 -11.08 12.26 7.79
N GLU A 79 -11.21 13.54 7.46
CA GLU A 79 -12.28 14.40 8.01
C GLU A 79 -13.64 14.15 7.37
N THR A 80 -13.70 13.53 6.19
CA THR A 80 -14.93 13.39 5.40
C THR A 80 -15.58 12.03 5.55
N LEU A 81 -14.79 10.95 5.64
CA LEU A 81 -15.33 9.59 5.79
C LEU A 81 -15.66 9.34 7.26
N GLY A 82 -16.87 8.84 7.51
CA GLY A 82 -17.36 8.52 8.85
C GLY A 82 -16.86 7.20 9.44
N CYS A 83 -15.85 6.57 8.84
CA CYS A 83 -15.29 5.30 9.26
C CYS A 83 -13.77 5.38 9.41
N PRO A 84 -13.13 4.45 10.14
CA PRO A 84 -11.67 4.38 10.25
C PRO A 84 -11.00 4.26 8.90
N ILE A 85 -9.84 4.90 8.76
CA ILE A 85 -8.97 4.76 7.59
C ILE A 85 -7.63 4.22 8.06
N TYR A 86 -7.24 3.06 7.55
CA TYR A 86 -5.96 2.42 7.84
C TYR A 86 -4.98 2.62 6.70
N LEU A 87 -3.73 2.94 7.03
CA LEU A 87 -2.73 3.36 6.06
C LEU A 87 -1.50 2.45 6.10
N VAL A 88 -0.92 2.18 4.94
CA VAL A 88 0.48 1.79 4.82
C VAL A 88 1.22 2.88 4.04
N PRO A 89 2.51 3.14 4.32
CA PRO A 89 3.29 4.08 3.54
C PRO A 89 3.64 3.49 2.18
N GLY A 90 3.64 4.34 1.14
CA GLY A 90 4.24 4.01 -0.13
C GLY A 90 5.70 4.44 -0.23
N ASN A 91 6.38 4.02 -1.29
CA ASN A 91 7.77 4.38 -1.50
C ASN A 91 7.93 5.89 -1.76
N HIS A 92 6.94 6.57 -2.30
CA HIS A 92 6.96 8.03 -2.46
C HIS A 92 6.82 8.76 -1.12
N ASP A 93 6.12 8.20 -0.15
CA ASP A 93 6.05 8.76 1.20
C ASP A 93 7.37 8.61 1.95
N ILE A 94 8.00 7.44 1.84
CA ILE A 94 9.22 7.08 2.59
C ILE A 94 10.48 7.67 1.94
N SER A 95 10.63 7.60 0.62
CA SER A 95 11.87 8.02 -0.04
C SER A 95 12.15 9.52 0.11
N ASN A 96 11.12 10.34 0.25
CA ASN A 96 11.29 11.74 0.60
C ASN A 96 11.88 11.91 2.01
N ALA A 97 11.43 11.10 2.98
CA ALA A 97 11.91 11.15 4.36
C ALA A 97 13.36 10.70 4.50
N ILE A 98 13.81 9.73 3.73
CA ILE A 98 15.19 9.23 3.79
C ILE A 98 16.19 9.96 2.88
N GLY A 99 15.75 11.03 2.22
CA GLY A 99 16.64 11.83 1.38
C GLY A 99 16.82 11.27 -0.03
N TYR A 100 15.77 11.29 -0.78
CA TYR A 100 15.74 10.82 -2.16
C TYR A 100 16.79 11.48 -3.07
N PRO A 101 17.19 10.79 -4.12
CA PRO A 101 18.42 11.10 -4.86
C PRO A 101 18.52 12.47 -5.48
N MET A 102 19.73 12.86 -5.52
CA MET A 102 20.29 14.14 -5.89
C MET A 102 19.94 14.64 -7.30
N LYS A 103 19.65 13.76 -8.25
CA LYS A 103 19.40 14.18 -9.63
C LYS A 103 18.13 15.01 -9.79
N LEU A 104 17.08 14.65 -9.06
CA LEU A 104 15.86 15.42 -9.02
C LEU A 104 15.92 16.55 -7.98
N LYS A 105 17.01 16.62 -7.21
CA LYS A 105 17.23 17.60 -6.13
C LYS A 105 15.98 17.77 -5.24
N PRO A 106 15.38 16.71 -4.74
CA PRO A 106 14.21 16.83 -3.88
C PRO A 106 14.62 17.47 -2.55
N ALA A 107 13.84 18.39 -2.04
CA ALA A 107 13.95 18.77 -0.65
C ALA A 107 13.44 17.64 0.22
N LYS A 108 14.15 17.31 1.31
CA LYS A 108 13.71 16.31 2.29
C LYS A 108 12.49 16.86 3.04
N ASP A 109 11.38 16.13 2.95
CA ASP A 109 10.14 16.45 3.66
C ASP A 109 9.57 15.15 4.24
N GLU A 110 9.67 15.01 5.55
CA GLU A 110 9.28 13.80 6.28
C GLU A 110 7.78 13.76 6.61
N THR A 111 7.02 14.79 6.25
CA THR A 111 5.66 14.97 6.77
C THR A 111 4.77 13.76 6.49
N SER A 112 4.68 13.25 5.26
CA SER A 112 3.79 12.13 4.99
C SER A 112 4.19 10.86 5.74
N ALA A 113 5.49 10.57 5.86
CA ALA A 113 5.98 9.42 6.61
C ALA A 113 5.66 9.53 8.11
N ILE A 114 5.89 10.72 8.70
CA ILE A 114 5.59 11.02 10.11
C ILE A 114 4.09 10.90 10.36
N GLU A 115 3.28 11.50 9.51
CA GLU A 115 1.82 11.55 9.72
C GLU A 115 1.17 10.18 9.49
N ILE A 116 1.60 9.40 8.50
CA ILE A 116 1.14 8.02 8.33
C ILE A 116 1.48 7.18 9.57
N TYR A 117 2.70 7.32 10.10
CA TYR A 117 3.08 6.65 11.33
C TYR A 117 2.20 7.09 12.51
N ASN A 118 2.07 8.39 12.71
CA ASN A 118 1.32 8.97 13.84
C ASN A 118 -0.19 8.76 13.75
N HIS A 119 -0.71 8.52 12.56
CA HIS A 119 -2.12 8.19 12.35
C HIS A 119 -2.45 6.77 12.83
N ASN A 120 -1.57 5.81 12.54
CA ASN A 120 -1.86 4.40 12.85
C ASN A 120 -1.18 3.91 14.14
N MET A 121 0.14 4.06 14.24
CA MET A 121 0.94 3.33 15.22
C MET A 121 0.63 3.61 16.69
N PRO A 122 0.19 4.83 17.11
CA PRO A 122 -0.17 5.09 18.50
C PRO A 122 -1.38 4.29 18.98
N GLU A 123 -2.35 4.01 18.12
CA GLU A 123 -3.50 3.18 18.44
C GLU A 123 -3.08 1.75 18.82
N PHE A 124 -1.94 1.29 18.28
CA PHE A 124 -1.36 -0.03 18.54
C PHE A 124 -0.17 0.01 19.52
N GLY A 125 -0.11 1.03 20.37
CA GLY A 125 0.79 1.10 21.53
C GLY A 125 2.14 1.78 21.30
N SER A 126 2.38 2.35 20.14
CA SER A 126 3.60 3.12 19.86
C SER A 126 3.49 4.57 20.32
N GLN A 127 4.64 5.24 20.50
CA GLN A 127 4.67 6.68 20.75
C GLN A 127 4.61 7.45 19.44
N LYS A 128 4.00 8.65 19.45
CA LYS A 128 4.09 9.58 18.34
C LYS A 128 5.53 10.01 18.08
N ILE A 129 5.89 10.19 16.83
CA ILE A 129 7.22 10.64 16.40
C ILE A 129 7.15 12.06 15.81
N SER A 130 8.26 12.79 15.89
CA SER A 130 8.42 14.12 15.31
C SER A 130 9.50 14.18 14.23
N SER A 131 10.23 13.08 14.03
CA SER A 131 11.17 12.86 12.94
C SER A 131 11.09 11.42 12.51
N PHE A 132 11.45 11.12 11.27
CA PHE A 132 11.30 9.80 10.69
C PHE A 132 12.67 9.14 10.44
N ASP A 133 12.89 7.97 11.07
CA ASP A 133 13.96 7.05 10.76
C ASP A 133 13.34 5.75 10.25
N TYR A 134 13.54 5.45 8.99
CA TYR A 134 12.92 4.28 8.37
C TYR A 134 13.28 2.95 9.04
N THR A 135 14.48 2.81 9.58
CA THR A 135 14.91 1.58 10.25
C THR A 135 14.22 1.37 11.59
N ALA A 136 13.90 2.47 12.27
CA ALA A 136 13.27 2.47 13.60
C ALA A 136 11.73 2.64 13.52
N ASN A 137 11.23 3.39 12.52
CA ASN A 137 9.84 3.79 12.44
C ASN A 137 9.06 3.06 11.32
N LYS A 138 9.29 1.77 11.16
CA LYS A 138 8.52 0.95 10.22
C LYS A 138 7.05 0.86 10.65
N VAL A 139 6.14 1.16 9.73
CA VAL A 139 4.70 1.04 9.97
C VAL A 139 4.30 -0.42 9.87
N HIS A 140 3.82 -0.98 10.98
CA HIS A 140 3.32 -2.35 11.07
C HIS A 140 2.35 -2.47 12.24
N TYR A 141 1.16 -2.96 11.99
CA TYR A 141 0.15 -3.14 13.01
C TYR A 141 -0.89 -4.17 12.58
N THR A 142 -1.67 -4.65 13.54
CA THR A 142 -2.72 -5.62 13.29
C THR A 142 -3.88 -5.43 14.26
N PHE A 143 -5.08 -5.75 13.80
CA PHE A 143 -6.27 -5.90 14.64
C PHE A 143 -7.09 -7.09 14.18
N ILE A 144 -8.00 -7.53 15.05
CA ILE A 144 -8.98 -8.57 14.75
C ILE A 144 -10.37 -7.94 14.73
N LYS A 145 -11.13 -8.24 13.68
CA LYS A 145 -12.54 -7.91 13.58
C LYS A 145 -13.28 -9.15 13.08
N ASP A 146 -14.32 -9.52 13.78
CA ASP A 146 -15.22 -10.64 13.42
C ASP A 146 -14.46 -11.94 13.07
N ASN A 147 -13.51 -12.34 13.93
CA ASN A 147 -12.65 -13.52 13.80
C ASN A 147 -11.67 -13.51 12.59
N LEU A 148 -11.48 -12.36 11.96
CA LEU A 148 -10.52 -12.18 10.88
C LEU A 148 -9.47 -11.16 11.29
N ARG A 149 -8.20 -11.49 11.09
CA ARG A 149 -7.07 -10.59 11.32
C ARG A 149 -6.78 -9.78 10.07
N PHE A 150 -6.63 -8.48 10.27
CA PHE A 150 -6.14 -7.53 9.29
C PHE A 150 -4.73 -7.10 9.71
N ALA A 151 -3.72 -7.34 8.89
CA ALA A 151 -2.33 -7.04 9.19
C ALA A 151 -1.71 -6.15 8.12
N PHE A 152 -1.07 -5.08 8.57
CA PHE A 152 -0.50 -4.03 7.74
C PHE A 152 1.03 -4.09 7.86
N VAL A 153 1.73 -4.24 6.75
CA VAL A 153 3.16 -4.59 6.73
C VAL A 153 4.02 -3.58 5.97
N GLY A 154 3.61 -2.32 5.98
CA GLY A 154 4.38 -1.23 5.36
C GLY A 154 4.54 -1.39 3.85
N ILE A 155 5.77 -1.23 3.37
CA ILE A 155 6.07 -1.31 1.93
C ILE A 155 5.88 -2.74 1.41
N TRP A 156 6.46 -3.73 2.11
CA TRP A 156 6.46 -5.13 1.71
C TRP A 156 6.77 -6.02 2.91
N PRO A 157 6.33 -7.30 2.93
CA PRO A 157 6.67 -8.25 3.99
C PRO A 157 8.15 -8.64 3.96
N ASP A 158 9.06 -7.72 4.28
CA ASP A 158 10.50 -7.95 4.38
C ASP A 158 10.87 -8.82 5.60
N GLY A 159 12.16 -9.06 5.82
CA GLY A 159 12.64 -9.89 6.93
C GLY A 159 12.16 -9.41 8.29
N PHE A 160 12.12 -8.10 8.51
CA PHE A 160 11.59 -7.52 9.74
C PHE A 160 10.09 -7.82 9.90
N MET A 161 9.30 -7.56 8.86
CA MET A 161 7.85 -7.77 8.89
C MET A 161 7.50 -9.26 9.05
N ARG A 162 8.22 -10.15 8.39
CA ARG A 162 8.02 -11.60 8.54
C ARG A 162 8.32 -12.08 9.96
N CYS A 163 9.41 -11.60 10.59
CA CYS A 163 9.71 -11.92 12.00
C CYS A 163 8.62 -11.40 12.95
N TRP A 164 8.08 -10.21 12.70
CA TRP A 164 6.97 -9.67 13.47
C TRP A 164 5.70 -10.49 13.30
N LEU A 165 5.32 -10.85 12.07
CA LEU A 165 4.18 -11.72 11.80
C LEU A 165 4.34 -13.11 12.43
N ASP A 166 5.55 -13.70 12.38
CA ASP A 166 5.86 -14.97 13.05
C ASP A 166 5.54 -14.92 14.55
N SER A 167 5.84 -13.81 15.23
CA SER A 167 5.51 -13.65 16.64
C SER A 167 3.99 -13.66 16.88
N ILE A 168 3.23 -12.95 16.03
CA ILE A 168 1.78 -12.92 16.12
C ILE A 168 1.17 -14.28 15.86
N PHE A 169 1.64 -14.99 14.83
CA PHE A 169 1.13 -16.29 14.45
C PHE A 169 1.49 -17.40 15.45
N LYS A 170 2.55 -17.25 16.22
CA LYS A 170 2.85 -18.14 17.36
C LYS A 170 1.82 -18.02 18.48
N ASP A 171 1.37 -16.80 18.74
CA ASP A 171 0.39 -16.53 19.80
C ASP A 171 -1.03 -16.91 19.36
N ASP A 172 -1.35 -16.76 18.06
CA ASP A 172 -2.64 -17.07 17.49
C ASP A 172 -2.49 -17.64 16.07
N PRO A 173 -2.24 -18.95 15.94
CA PRO A 173 -2.03 -19.59 14.64
C PRO A 173 -3.31 -19.88 13.86
N ALA A 174 -4.48 -19.77 14.50
CA ALA A 174 -5.74 -20.22 13.93
C ALA A 174 -6.50 -19.12 13.17
N THR A 175 -6.29 -17.86 13.55
CA THR A 175 -7.03 -16.74 12.97
C THR A 175 -6.61 -16.48 11.54
N SER A 176 -7.56 -16.55 10.61
CA SER A 176 -7.34 -16.19 9.20
C SER A 176 -6.89 -14.75 9.11
N THR A 177 -5.91 -14.49 8.24
CA THR A 177 -5.25 -13.18 8.14
C THR A 177 -5.29 -12.65 6.72
N ILE A 178 -5.64 -11.37 6.56
CA ILE A 178 -5.50 -10.59 5.34
C ILE A 178 -4.34 -9.63 5.51
N LEU A 179 -3.42 -9.60 4.54
CA LEU A 179 -2.27 -8.69 4.53
C LEU A 179 -2.53 -7.49 3.64
N PHE A 180 -2.07 -6.33 4.11
CA PHE A 180 -2.03 -5.08 3.35
C PHE A 180 -0.59 -4.57 3.29
N ALA A 181 -0.13 -4.28 2.08
CA ALA A 181 1.18 -3.72 1.81
C ALA A 181 1.09 -2.66 0.70
N HIS A 182 2.19 -1.97 0.45
CA HIS A 182 2.27 -1.05 -0.68
C HIS A 182 2.64 -1.77 -1.97
N ASP A 183 3.71 -2.56 -1.93
CA ASP A 183 4.27 -3.24 -3.10
C ASP A 183 3.55 -4.56 -3.43
N PRO A 184 3.59 -4.99 -4.69
CA PRO A 184 3.17 -6.33 -5.08
C PRO A 184 4.00 -7.42 -4.40
N VAL A 185 3.48 -8.64 -4.38
CA VAL A 185 4.22 -9.81 -3.88
C VAL A 185 5.57 -9.98 -4.58
N GLU A 186 5.63 -9.69 -5.86
CA GLU A 186 6.86 -9.61 -6.66
C GLU A 186 7.35 -8.15 -6.73
N ALA A 187 7.75 -7.63 -5.59
CA ALA A 187 8.21 -6.24 -5.46
C ALA A 187 9.47 -5.96 -6.29
N ASP A 188 9.61 -4.72 -6.70
CA ASP A 188 10.71 -4.22 -7.51
C ASP A 188 12.03 -4.24 -6.74
N ALA A 189 13.10 -4.63 -7.40
CA ALA A 189 14.45 -4.72 -6.81
C ALA A 189 14.93 -3.39 -6.19
N LYS A 190 14.47 -2.25 -6.72
CA LYS A 190 14.85 -0.91 -6.22
C LYS A 190 14.49 -0.66 -4.75
N HIS A 191 13.54 -1.39 -4.20
CA HIS A 191 13.11 -1.24 -2.81
C HIS A 191 13.93 -2.07 -1.82
N PHE A 192 14.68 -3.07 -2.27
CA PHE A 192 15.51 -3.93 -1.43
C PHE A 192 16.88 -3.33 -1.14
N THR A 193 17.50 -3.76 -0.05
CA THR A 193 18.88 -3.43 0.27
C THR A 193 19.83 -4.20 -0.65
N ASN A 194 20.71 -3.48 -1.37
CA ASN A 194 21.72 -4.07 -2.21
C ASN A 194 23.09 -4.02 -1.51
N PRO A 195 23.71 -5.17 -1.18
CA PRO A 195 25.02 -5.20 -0.56
C PRO A 195 26.19 -4.96 -1.53
N ASN A 196 25.93 -4.96 -2.85
CA ASN A 196 26.96 -4.82 -3.86
C ASN A 196 27.21 -3.34 -4.20
N PHE A 197 28.49 -3.00 -4.49
CA PHE A 197 28.78 -1.69 -5.05
C PHE A 197 28.13 -1.56 -6.45
N PRO A 198 27.49 -0.41 -6.75
CA PRO A 198 27.51 0.88 -6.06
C PRO A 198 26.48 1.05 -4.92
N TYR A 199 25.85 0.00 -4.45
CA TYR A 199 24.85 -0.02 -3.37
C TYR A 199 23.49 0.62 -3.72
N ASP A 200 23.34 1.13 -4.92
CA ASP A 200 22.08 1.54 -5.50
C ASP A 200 21.54 0.42 -6.40
N ILE A 201 20.32 0.04 -6.24
CA ILE A 201 19.68 -0.98 -7.08
C ILE A 201 19.27 -0.37 -8.42
N ASN A 202 18.98 0.91 -8.41
CA ASN A 202 18.59 1.64 -9.58
C ASN A 202 19.69 2.61 -10.01
N SER A 203 20.54 2.18 -10.91
CA SER A 203 21.66 2.98 -11.48
C SER A 203 21.23 4.28 -12.18
N LYS A 204 19.93 4.57 -12.21
CA LYS A 204 19.34 5.75 -12.86
C LYS A 204 18.87 6.77 -11.84
N ASP A 205 19.57 7.01 -10.76
CA ASP A 205 19.31 8.12 -9.82
C ASP A 205 18.40 7.86 -8.66
N LYS A 206 17.99 6.62 -8.47
CA LYS A 206 17.13 6.27 -7.37
C LYS A 206 17.86 5.37 -6.42
N PHE A 207 18.08 5.85 -5.24
CA PHE A 207 18.55 5.05 -4.13
C PHE A 207 17.39 4.95 -3.13
N GLU A 208 16.72 3.80 -3.09
CA GLU A 208 15.58 3.61 -2.21
C GLU A 208 15.91 2.69 -1.05
N ASN A 209 16.31 1.45 -1.29
CA ASN A 209 16.70 0.50 -0.25
C ASN A 209 15.80 0.55 0.99
N LEU A 210 14.50 0.36 0.77
CA LEU A 210 13.48 0.54 1.80
C LEU A 210 13.25 -0.72 2.62
N LEU A 211 13.69 -1.87 2.13
CA LEU A 211 13.44 -3.17 2.74
C LEU A 211 14.66 -3.67 3.50
N SER A 212 14.44 -4.42 4.56
CA SER A 212 15.53 -4.96 5.38
C SER A 212 16.25 -6.14 4.76
N ASP A 213 15.66 -6.76 3.74
CA ASP A 213 16.26 -7.90 3.05
C ASP A 213 17.39 -7.43 2.12
N THR A 214 18.50 -8.12 2.15
CA THR A 214 19.52 -7.96 1.12
C THR A 214 19.02 -8.50 -0.21
N CYS A 215 19.39 -7.84 -1.30
CA CYS A 215 19.01 -8.20 -2.65
C CYS A 215 20.26 -8.35 -3.50
N SER A 216 20.28 -9.37 -4.34
CA SER A 216 21.29 -9.54 -5.37
C SER A 216 20.60 -9.72 -6.71
N VAL A 217 20.84 -8.80 -7.62
CA VAL A 217 20.31 -8.82 -8.99
C VAL A 217 21.46 -8.60 -9.98
N ASN A 218 21.33 -9.13 -11.17
CA ASN A 218 22.29 -8.85 -12.24
C ASN A 218 21.90 -7.58 -13.01
N ALA A 219 22.79 -7.05 -13.79
CA ALA A 219 22.59 -5.80 -14.54
C ALA A 219 21.54 -5.91 -15.67
N ILE A 220 21.18 -7.12 -16.07
CA ILE A 220 20.23 -7.40 -17.14
C ILE A 220 18.85 -7.71 -16.58
N ASP A 221 18.82 -8.61 -15.59
CA ASP A 221 17.58 -9.02 -14.90
C ASP A 221 17.57 -8.40 -13.50
N MET A 222 16.81 -7.33 -13.36
CA MET A 222 16.64 -6.60 -12.09
C MET A 222 15.62 -7.25 -11.16
N ARG A 223 15.16 -8.46 -11.46
CA ARG A 223 14.14 -9.16 -10.65
C ARG A 223 14.77 -9.80 -9.40
N PRO A 224 14.31 -9.46 -8.20
CA PRO A 224 14.86 -10.01 -6.96
C PRO A 224 14.22 -11.37 -6.61
N VAL A 225 14.33 -12.34 -7.50
CA VAL A 225 13.67 -13.66 -7.37
C VAL A 225 13.99 -14.35 -6.04
N GLY A 226 15.23 -14.22 -5.56
CA GLY A 226 15.61 -14.77 -4.25
C GLY A 226 14.84 -14.16 -3.07
N ASN A 227 14.39 -12.90 -3.20
CA ASN A 227 13.55 -12.26 -2.19
C ASN A 227 12.10 -12.76 -2.29
N TRP A 228 11.58 -12.92 -3.52
CA TRP A 228 10.26 -13.48 -3.75
C TRP A 228 10.16 -14.94 -3.28
N ASN A 229 11.19 -15.76 -3.48
CA ASN A 229 11.25 -17.14 -2.97
C ASN A 229 11.20 -17.18 -1.44
N ARG A 230 11.82 -16.23 -0.74
CA ARG A 230 11.70 -16.14 0.73
C ARG A 230 10.28 -15.80 1.15
N LEU A 231 9.60 -14.92 0.41
CA LEU A 231 8.19 -14.59 0.68
C LEU A 231 7.27 -15.79 0.40
N GLU A 232 7.48 -16.50 -0.72
CA GLU A 232 6.75 -17.73 -1.04
C GLU A 232 6.90 -18.77 0.07
N SER A 233 8.13 -19.00 0.54
CA SER A 233 8.41 -19.92 1.63
C SER A 233 7.71 -19.52 2.93
N PHE A 234 7.67 -18.21 3.22
CA PHE A 234 6.95 -17.68 4.38
C PHE A 234 5.45 -17.93 4.27
N PHE A 235 4.82 -17.61 3.14
CA PHE A 235 3.38 -17.86 2.95
C PHE A 235 3.04 -19.34 2.99
N LYS A 236 3.91 -20.20 2.45
CA LYS A 236 3.74 -21.65 2.50
C LYS A 236 3.74 -22.20 3.94
N SER A 237 4.53 -21.60 4.83
CA SER A 237 4.55 -21.97 6.24
C SER A 237 3.42 -21.34 7.08
N HIS A 238 2.69 -20.36 6.50
CA HIS A 238 1.61 -19.64 7.18
C HIS A 238 0.29 -19.70 6.39
N PRO A 239 -0.37 -20.87 6.29
CA PRO A 239 -1.60 -21.05 5.49
C PRO A 239 -2.81 -20.26 6.02
N GLN A 240 -2.71 -19.67 7.23
CA GLN A 240 -3.70 -18.74 7.77
C GLN A 240 -3.71 -17.40 7.02
N ILE A 241 -2.69 -17.05 6.24
CA ILE A 241 -2.71 -15.89 5.34
C ILE A 241 -3.57 -16.25 4.13
N LYS A 242 -4.69 -15.52 3.95
CA LYS A 242 -5.73 -15.84 2.98
C LYS A 242 -5.77 -14.92 1.78
N ALA A 243 -5.29 -13.70 1.93
CA ALA A 243 -5.28 -12.72 0.84
C ALA A 243 -4.19 -11.66 1.06
N TYR A 244 -3.78 -11.03 -0.02
CA TYR A 244 -2.81 -9.95 -0.05
C TYR A 244 -3.35 -8.77 -0.87
N PHE A 245 -3.40 -7.59 -0.27
CA PHE A 245 -3.83 -6.36 -0.92
C PHE A 245 -2.67 -5.40 -1.08
N HIS A 246 -2.56 -4.77 -2.25
CA HIS A 246 -1.48 -3.82 -2.52
C HIS A 246 -1.85 -2.75 -3.53
N GLY A 247 -0.98 -1.72 -3.64
CA GLY A 247 -1.03 -0.63 -4.62
C GLY A 247 0.15 -0.65 -5.59
N ASP A 248 0.89 0.44 -5.64
CA ASP A 248 2.10 0.77 -6.42
C ASP A 248 1.94 0.73 -7.95
N CYS A 249 1.32 -0.28 -8.51
CA CYS A 249 1.34 -0.57 -9.96
C CYS A 249 0.26 0.14 -10.79
N ASN A 250 -0.57 0.98 -10.22
CA ASN A 250 -1.50 1.90 -10.90
C ASN A 250 -2.53 1.27 -11.85
N TYR A 251 -3.04 0.06 -11.56
CA TYR A 251 -4.21 -0.54 -12.21
C TYR A 251 -4.85 -1.59 -11.31
N ASN A 252 -6.15 -1.83 -11.51
CA ASN A 252 -6.87 -2.87 -10.77
C ASN A 252 -6.61 -4.25 -11.38
N GLU A 253 -6.34 -5.20 -10.49
CA GLU A 253 -6.20 -6.60 -10.88
C GLU A 253 -6.56 -7.53 -9.73
N PHE A 254 -7.19 -8.65 -10.05
CA PHE A 254 -7.37 -9.79 -9.16
C PHE A 254 -6.66 -10.98 -9.77
N TYR A 255 -5.76 -11.60 -9.03
CA TYR A 255 -5.04 -12.77 -9.51
C TYR A 255 -4.66 -13.69 -8.36
N ASP A 256 -4.44 -14.95 -8.69
CA ASP A 256 -3.82 -15.89 -7.78
C ASP A 256 -2.31 -15.91 -7.99
N TRP A 257 -1.57 -15.43 -6.98
CA TRP A 257 -0.14 -15.61 -7.00
C TRP A 257 0.21 -17.06 -6.70
N LYS A 258 0.91 -17.69 -7.63
CA LYS A 258 1.30 -19.11 -7.52
C LYS A 258 2.65 -19.29 -6.84
N GLY A 259 3.35 -18.20 -6.49
CA GLY A 259 4.74 -18.21 -6.11
C GLY A 259 5.66 -18.30 -7.32
N THR A 260 6.95 -18.16 -7.10
CA THR A 260 7.98 -18.28 -8.15
C THR A 260 8.20 -19.72 -8.58
N GLU A 261 7.90 -20.66 -7.69
CA GLU A 261 8.02 -22.11 -7.93
C GLU A 261 6.67 -22.78 -8.20
N GLY A 262 5.57 -22.04 -8.22
CA GLY A 262 4.23 -22.56 -8.41
C GLY A 262 3.72 -23.41 -7.23
N SER A 263 4.23 -23.19 -6.03
CA SER A 263 4.00 -24.07 -4.88
C SER A 263 2.88 -23.63 -3.95
N ILE A 264 2.30 -22.45 -4.19
CA ILE A 264 1.20 -21.87 -3.40
C ILE A 264 0.09 -21.34 -4.30
N SER A 265 -1.02 -20.94 -3.71
CA SER A 265 -2.07 -20.16 -4.36
C SER A 265 -2.59 -19.14 -3.37
N LEU A 266 -2.24 -17.87 -3.60
CA LEU A 266 -2.62 -16.75 -2.74
C LEU A 266 -3.43 -15.75 -3.56
N PRO A 267 -4.70 -15.49 -3.20
CA PRO A 267 -5.47 -14.39 -3.78
C PRO A 267 -4.79 -13.05 -3.55
N VAL A 268 -4.54 -12.30 -4.62
CA VAL A 268 -3.91 -10.99 -4.60
C VAL A 268 -4.81 -9.96 -5.26
N PHE A 269 -4.97 -8.83 -4.61
CA PHE A 269 -5.82 -7.73 -5.02
C PHE A 269 -4.96 -6.47 -5.17
N ARG A 270 -4.85 -5.98 -6.38
CA ARG A 270 -4.15 -4.73 -6.71
C ARG A 270 -5.17 -3.63 -6.93
N VAL A 271 -4.97 -2.50 -6.25
CA VAL A 271 -5.83 -1.32 -6.41
C VAL A 271 -5.18 -0.28 -7.32
N ASP A 272 -6.00 0.38 -8.12
CA ASP A 272 -5.58 1.48 -9.00
C ASP A 272 -5.24 2.77 -8.22
N SER A 273 -4.65 3.71 -8.92
CA SER A 273 -4.28 5.06 -8.43
C SER A 273 -5.13 6.12 -9.13
N PRO A 274 -5.79 7.02 -8.39
CA PRO A 274 -6.70 8.01 -8.99
C PRO A 274 -6.01 9.02 -9.92
N MET A 275 -4.69 9.14 -9.86
CA MET A 275 -3.96 10.14 -10.66
C MET A 275 -2.95 9.57 -11.63
N LYS A 276 -2.68 8.26 -11.54
CA LYS A 276 -1.67 7.59 -12.36
C LYS A 276 -2.19 6.30 -12.97
N GLY A 277 -3.45 5.97 -12.73
CA GLY A 277 -4.04 4.73 -13.20
C GLY A 277 -3.86 4.54 -14.70
N GLU A 278 -3.60 3.34 -15.13
CA GLU A 278 -3.36 3.01 -16.53
C GLU A 278 -4.53 3.43 -17.44
N LEU A 279 -5.75 3.20 -16.97
CA LEU A 279 -6.97 3.58 -17.69
C LEU A 279 -7.47 4.97 -17.28
N SER A 280 -7.41 5.31 -15.98
CA SER A 280 -7.92 6.57 -15.44
C SER A 280 -7.02 7.77 -15.69
N ALA A 281 -5.79 7.54 -16.18
CA ALA A 281 -4.85 8.62 -16.45
C ALA A 281 -5.33 9.61 -17.52
N ASP A 282 -6.10 9.12 -18.48
CA ASP A 282 -6.60 9.89 -19.62
C ASP A 282 -8.12 10.14 -19.58
N ASP A 283 -8.85 9.38 -18.73
CA ASP A 283 -10.30 9.49 -18.57
C ASP A 283 -10.68 9.30 -17.09
N GLU A 284 -11.07 10.38 -16.42
CA GLU A 284 -11.48 10.37 -15.02
C GLU A 284 -12.76 9.56 -14.75
N SER A 285 -13.56 9.26 -15.76
CA SER A 285 -14.72 8.38 -15.61
C SER A 285 -14.33 6.92 -15.34
N LEU A 286 -13.07 6.57 -15.58
CA LEU A 286 -12.48 5.27 -15.32
C LEU A 286 -11.74 5.21 -13.97
N LEU A 287 -11.85 6.26 -13.15
CA LEU A 287 -11.39 6.22 -11.76
C LEU A 287 -12.05 5.07 -11.02
N SER A 288 -11.25 4.33 -10.28
CA SER A 288 -11.73 3.13 -9.63
C SER A 288 -11.10 2.93 -8.26
N TYR A 289 -11.83 2.24 -7.42
CA TYR A 289 -11.39 1.69 -6.14
C TYR A 289 -12.05 0.34 -5.94
N GLN A 290 -11.56 -0.43 -5.00
CA GLN A 290 -12.13 -1.74 -4.71
C GLN A 290 -13.10 -1.65 -3.54
N VAL A 291 -14.25 -2.31 -3.68
CA VAL A 291 -15.18 -2.59 -2.60
C VAL A 291 -15.06 -4.07 -2.29
N VAL A 292 -14.81 -4.39 -1.02
CA VAL A 292 -14.56 -5.76 -0.59
C VAL A 292 -15.59 -6.14 0.46
N CYS A 293 -16.37 -7.17 0.19
CA CYS A 293 -17.31 -7.75 1.14
C CYS A 293 -16.77 -9.12 1.56
N ILE A 294 -16.62 -9.32 2.86
CA ILE A 294 -16.06 -10.54 3.43
C ILE A 294 -17.09 -11.19 4.34
N ASP A 295 -17.45 -12.44 4.05
CA ASP A 295 -18.18 -13.27 4.98
C ASP A 295 -17.21 -13.87 6.01
N THR A 296 -17.30 -13.40 7.24
CA THR A 296 -16.43 -13.85 8.33
C THR A 296 -16.97 -15.11 9.06
N GLU A 297 -18.17 -15.56 8.71
CA GLU A 297 -18.81 -16.73 9.30
C GLU A 297 -18.59 -18.00 8.46
N SER A 298 -18.57 -17.88 7.12
CA SER A 298 -18.26 -19.01 6.23
C SER A 298 -16.75 -19.22 6.14
N ARG A 299 -16.29 -20.37 6.57
CA ARG A 299 -14.87 -20.76 6.55
C ARG A 299 -14.56 -21.69 5.38
#